data_cd002f9c8388bcb7479a765e4c264ab4
#
_entry.id   cd002f9c8388bcb7479a765e4c264ab4
#
_cell.length_a   1.000
_cell.length_b   1.000
_cell.length_c   1.000
_cell.angle_alpha   90.00
_cell.angle_beta   90.00
_cell.angle_gamma   90.00
#
_symmetry.space_group_name_H-M   'P 1'
#
loop_
_entity.id
_entity.type
_entity.pdbx_description
1 polymer ?
#
loop_
_entity_poly.entity_id
_entity_poly.type
_entity_poly.pdbx_seq_one_letter_code
_entity_poly.pdbx_strand_id
1 'polypeptide(L)'
;IVDVYKCKYAYASPNFVDLLGYDSHKIETLERQGDYLESRIHPDDRAQLAALQVTLSQFIYSLPFEQRNNYSNIYSFRMLNAKQQYIRVTSRHQVLEQDRNGKAWLIIGNMDISPDQKASETVDCTVLNLKNGEIFSPSLSLMPSTNLTNREIEVLRLIQKVLSYLSTHR
;
A
#
# COMPACT_ATOMS: atom_id res chain seq x y z
N ILE A 1 11.19 -3.14 4.81
CA ILE A 1 10.32 -3.91 5.72
C ILE A 1 9.48 -2.93 6.53
N VAL A 2 8.17 -3.16 6.57
CA VAL A 2 7.20 -2.34 7.32
C VAL A 2 6.72 -3.10 8.54
N ASP A 3 6.76 -2.45 9.71
CA ASP A 3 6.09 -2.90 10.93
C ASP A 3 4.66 -2.31 10.93
N VAL A 4 3.68 -3.17 10.67
CA VAL A 4 2.27 -2.77 10.51
C VAL A 4 1.69 -2.24 11.83
N TYR A 5 2.10 -2.80 12.97
CA TYR A 5 1.61 -2.36 14.28
C TYR A 5 2.14 -1.00 14.71
N LYS A 6 3.39 -0.72 14.35
CA LYS A 6 4.02 0.57 14.66
C LYS A 6 3.77 1.62 13.59
N CYS A 7 3.16 1.24 12.46
CA CYS A 7 2.96 2.08 11.28
C CYS A 7 4.25 2.78 10.84
N LYS A 8 5.36 2.04 10.78
CA LYS A 8 6.67 2.58 10.42
C LYS A 8 7.56 1.56 9.70
N TYR A 9 8.58 2.07 9.05
CA TYR A 9 9.61 1.22 8.44
C TYR A 9 10.51 0.63 9.54
N ALA A 10 10.59 -0.70 9.60
CA ALA A 10 11.53 -1.43 10.44
C ALA A 10 12.91 -1.51 9.76
N TYR A 11 12.92 -1.48 8.43
CA TYR A 11 14.13 -1.46 7.61
C TYR A 11 13.84 -0.88 6.23
N ALA A 12 14.71 -0.03 5.73
CA ALA A 12 14.76 0.39 4.33
C ALA A 12 16.18 0.14 3.80
N SER A 13 16.30 -0.49 2.61
CA SER A 13 17.61 -0.67 2.00
C SER A 13 18.17 0.68 1.50
N PRO A 14 19.50 0.90 1.54
CA PRO A 14 20.10 2.13 1.01
C PRO A 14 19.68 2.44 -0.42
N ASN A 15 19.63 1.42 -1.28
CA ASN A 15 19.26 1.54 -2.69
C ASN A 15 17.80 2.02 -2.91
N PHE A 16 16.96 1.90 -1.89
CA PHE A 16 15.56 2.29 -2.00
C PHE A 16 15.40 3.81 -2.22
N VAL A 17 16.26 4.59 -1.62
CA VAL A 17 16.26 6.06 -1.78
C VAL A 17 16.82 6.44 -3.14
N ASP A 18 17.88 5.74 -3.57
CA ASP A 18 18.54 5.98 -4.86
C ASP A 18 17.62 5.71 -6.05
N LEU A 19 16.73 4.72 -5.93
CA LEU A 19 15.74 4.36 -6.95
C LEU A 19 14.88 5.56 -7.38
N LEU A 20 14.49 6.38 -6.43
CA LEU A 20 13.65 7.56 -6.65
C LEU A 20 14.49 8.85 -6.73
N GLY A 21 15.84 8.74 -6.59
CA GLY A 21 16.78 9.86 -6.64
C GLY A 21 16.76 10.74 -5.40
N TYR A 22 16.25 10.25 -4.27
CA TYR A 22 16.28 10.98 -3.01
C TYR A 22 17.67 10.91 -2.35
N ASP A 23 17.95 11.87 -1.48
CA ASP A 23 19.16 11.88 -0.67
C ASP A 23 19.16 10.72 0.34
N SER A 24 20.30 10.04 0.47
CA SER A 24 20.50 8.92 1.42
C SER A 24 20.19 9.30 2.88
N HIS A 25 20.40 10.55 3.28
CA HIS A 25 20.03 11.04 4.61
C HIS A 25 18.53 10.98 4.89
N LYS A 26 17.70 10.83 3.87
CA LYS A 26 16.24 10.67 4.02
C LYS A 26 15.82 9.29 4.49
N ILE A 27 16.71 8.30 4.49
CA ILE A 27 16.43 6.97 5.07
C ILE A 27 16.04 7.10 6.54
N GLU A 28 16.74 7.91 7.33
CA GLU A 28 16.39 8.17 8.72
C GLU A 28 14.98 8.79 8.87
N THR A 29 14.58 9.61 7.88
CA THR A 29 13.23 10.18 7.83
C THR A 29 12.19 9.11 7.53
N LEU A 30 12.48 8.16 6.63
CA LEU A 30 11.61 7.02 6.33
C LEU A 30 11.37 6.14 7.56
N GLU A 31 12.41 5.88 8.33
CA GLU A 31 12.30 5.09 9.56
C GLU A 31 11.47 5.79 10.64
N ARG A 32 11.46 7.14 10.65
CA ARG A 32 10.72 7.94 11.64
C ARG A 32 9.30 8.29 11.20
N GLN A 33 9.07 8.48 9.89
CA GLN A 33 7.80 8.90 9.31
C GLN A 33 7.25 7.79 8.42
N GLY A 34 6.41 6.93 8.99
CA GLY A 34 5.83 5.79 8.28
C GLY A 34 4.97 6.15 7.05
N ASP A 35 4.52 7.39 6.94
CA ASP A 35 3.68 7.91 5.86
C ASP A 35 4.46 8.62 4.73
N TYR A 36 5.79 8.77 4.88
CA TYR A 36 6.59 9.53 3.91
C TYR A 36 6.42 9.02 2.48
N LEU A 37 6.51 7.71 2.26
CA LEU A 37 6.35 7.14 0.91
C LEU A 37 4.94 7.27 0.38
N GLU A 38 3.95 7.09 1.23
CA GLU A 38 2.54 7.27 0.87
C GLU A 38 2.26 8.70 0.41
N SER A 39 2.94 9.69 1.02
CA SER A 39 2.83 11.08 0.61
C SER A 39 3.37 11.35 -0.82
N ARG A 40 4.21 10.45 -1.34
CA ARG A 40 4.80 10.54 -2.69
C ARG A 40 3.98 9.83 -3.76
N ILE A 41 3.00 9.03 -3.38
CA ILE A 41 2.09 8.38 -4.32
C ILE A 41 1.19 9.44 -4.96
N HIS A 42 0.93 9.30 -6.26
CA HIS A 42 0.01 10.20 -6.98
C HIS A 42 -1.36 10.23 -6.27
N PRO A 43 -1.99 11.40 -6.07
CA PRO A 43 -3.25 11.50 -5.33
C PRO A 43 -4.35 10.55 -5.82
N ASP A 44 -4.54 10.44 -7.13
CA ASP A 44 -5.56 9.56 -7.72
C ASP A 44 -5.25 8.08 -7.49
N ASP A 45 -3.96 7.70 -7.51
CA ASP A 45 -3.53 6.32 -7.29
C ASP A 45 -3.65 5.92 -5.82
N ARG A 46 -3.52 6.88 -4.90
CA ARG A 46 -3.61 6.62 -3.45
C ARG A 46 -4.95 6.04 -3.05
N ALA A 47 -6.05 6.61 -3.55
CA ALA A 47 -7.38 6.12 -3.25
C ALA A 47 -7.62 4.70 -3.83
N GLN A 48 -7.12 4.44 -5.04
CA GLN A 48 -7.22 3.13 -5.69
C GLN A 48 -6.39 2.08 -4.93
N LEU A 49 -5.15 2.41 -4.52
CA LEU A 49 -4.30 1.54 -3.71
C LEU A 49 -4.96 1.18 -2.39
N ALA A 50 -5.52 2.17 -1.67
CA ALA A 50 -6.21 1.93 -0.41
C ALA A 50 -7.39 0.96 -0.58
N ALA A 51 -8.20 1.14 -1.63
CA ALA A 51 -9.31 0.25 -1.94
C ALA A 51 -8.85 -1.19 -2.27
N LEU A 52 -7.79 -1.33 -3.06
CA LEU A 52 -7.18 -2.62 -3.38
C LEU A 52 -6.59 -3.31 -2.14
N GLN A 53 -5.93 -2.57 -1.26
CA GLN A 53 -5.38 -3.10 -0.01
C GLN A 53 -6.48 -3.65 0.91
N VAL A 54 -7.63 -2.97 1.01
CA VAL A 54 -8.80 -3.46 1.76
C VAL A 54 -9.31 -4.76 1.16
N THR A 55 -9.53 -4.80 -0.17
CA THR A 55 -10.01 -5.99 -0.88
C THR A 55 -9.07 -7.18 -0.68
N LEU A 56 -7.76 -6.96 -0.81
CA LEU A 56 -6.76 -7.99 -0.63
C LEU A 56 -6.68 -8.46 0.82
N SER A 57 -6.80 -7.57 1.79
CA SER A 57 -6.83 -7.94 3.20
C SER A 57 -8.02 -8.84 3.51
N GLN A 58 -9.21 -8.51 2.99
CA GLN A 58 -10.39 -9.36 3.14
C GLN A 58 -10.18 -10.75 2.51
N PHE A 59 -9.60 -10.80 1.31
CA PHE A 59 -9.25 -12.07 0.67
C PHE A 59 -8.27 -12.87 1.52
N ILE A 60 -7.15 -12.30 1.92
CA ILE A 60 -6.11 -12.99 2.71
C ILE A 60 -6.67 -13.48 4.05
N TYR A 61 -7.49 -12.68 4.73
CA TYR A 61 -8.07 -13.09 6.02
C TYR A 61 -9.21 -14.10 5.88
N SER A 62 -9.79 -14.28 4.70
CA SER A 62 -10.73 -15.37 4.42
C SER A 62 -10.04 -16.74 4.28
N LEU A 63 -8.71 -16.74 4.07
CA LEU A 63 -7.93 -17.98 3.94
C LEU A 63 -7.58 -18.60 5.29
N PRO A 64 -7.38 -19.94 5.35
CA PRO A 64 -6.77 -20.59 6.48
C PRO A 64 -5.43 -19.96 6.86
N PHE A 65 -5.12 -19.94 8.15
CA PHE A 65 -3.92 -19.30 8.71
C PHE A 65 -2.64 -19.69 7.96
N GLU A 66 -2.45 -20.99 7.72
CA GLU A 66 -1.25 -21.55 7.09
C GLU A 66 -1.07 -21.16 5.62
N GLN A 67 -2.11 -20.65 4.99
CA GLN A 67 -2.10 -20.26 3.57
C GLN A 67 -1.83 -18.79 3.34
N ARG A 68 -2.02 -17.94 4.34
CA ARG A 68 -1.95 -16.47 4.20
C ARG A 68 -0.60 -15.96 3.70
N ASN A 69 0.50 -16.59 4.11
CA ASN A 69 1.87 -16.22 3.70
C ASN A 69 2.24 -16.70 2.29
N ASN A 70 1.37 -17.50 1.65
CA ASN A 70 1.64 -18.01 0.31
C ASN A 70 1.32 -16.99 -0.81
N TYR A 71 0.91 -15.79 -0.47
CA TYR A 71 0.50 -14.80 -1.45
C TYR A 71 1.42 -13.58 -1.46
N SER A 72 1.69 -13.09 -2.65
CA SER A 72 2.42 -11.86 -2.89
C SER A 72 1.57 -10.94 -3.76
N ASN A 73 1.48 -9.67 -3.36
CA ASN A 73 0.73 -8.65 -4.09
C ASN A 73 1.72 -7.79 -4.89
N ILE A 74 1.43 -7.56 -6.15
CA ILE A 74 2.23 -6.74 -7.05
C ILE A 74 1.36 -5.58 -7.50
N TYR A 75 1.79 -4.36 -7.19
CA TYR A 75 1.11 -3.12 -7.58
C TYR A 75 1.94 -2.36 -8.58
N SER A 76 1.30 -1.70 -9.53
CA SER A 76 1.94 -0.72 -10.40
C SER A 76 1.18 0.60 -10.30
N PHE A 77 1.87 1.67 -9.92
CA PHE A 77 1.29 2.98 -9.64
C PHE A 77 2.31 4.10 -9.87
N ARG A 78 1.84 5.35 -9.83
CA ARG A 78 2.67 6.53 -10.04
C ARG A 78 3.22 7.06 -8.71
N MET A 79 4.51 7.37 -8.69
CA MET A 79 5.21 7.89 -7.53
C MET A 79 6.08 9.09 -7.88
N LEU A 80 6.08 10.11 -7.03
CA LEU A 80 6.86 11.33 -7.21
C LEU A 80 8.34 11.04 -6.93
N ASN A 81 9.23 11.34 -7.88
CA ASN A 81 10.68 11.23 -7.69
C ASN A 81 11.28 12.53 -7.10
N ALA A 82 12.58 12.54 -6.84
CA ALA A 82 13.28 13.72 -6.31
C ALA A 82 13.25 14.93 -7.27
N LYS A 83 13.10 14.69 -8.58
CA LYS A 83 12.97 15.74 -9.60
C LYS A 83 11.55 16.30 -9.73
N GLN A 84 10.67 15.95 -8.81
CA GLN A 84 9.26 16.35 -8.80
C GLN A 84 8.49 15.87 -10.06
N GLN A 85 8.85 14.71 -10.57
CA GLN A 85 8.19 14.05 -11.70
C GLN A 85 7.51 12.78 -11.21
N TYR A 86 6.29 12.52 -11.66
CA TYR A 86 5.65 11.23 -11.43
C TYR A 86 6.23 10.20 -12.39
N ILE A 87 6.75 9.12 -11.80
CA ILE A 87 7.23 7.94 -12.52
C ILE A 87 6.41 6.73 -12.09
N ARG A 88 6.23 5.78 -13.00
CA ARG A 88 5.55 4.55 -12.69
C ARG A 88 6.51 3.57 -12.04
N VAL A 89 6.11 3.02 -10.92
CA VAL A 89 6.85 2.02 -10.16
C VAL A 89 6.04 0.73 -10.07
N THR A 90 6.76 -0.39 -9.93
CA THR A 90 6.18 -1.69 -9.58
C THR A 90 6.63 -2.03 -8.17
N SER A 91 5.67 -2.29 -7.28
CA SER A 91 5.93 -2.62 -5.88
C SER A 91 5.33 -3.96 -5.54
N ARG A 92 6.18 -4.89 -5.08
CA ARG A 92 5.78 -6.23 -4.64
C ARG A 92 5.80 -6.31 -3.14
N HIS A 93 4.69 -6.76 -2.56
CA HIS A 93 4.52 -6.92 -1.11
C HIS A 93 4.21 -8.37 -0.75
N GLN A 94 4.78 -8.82 0.36
CA GLN A 94 4.54 -10.14 0.93
C GLN A 94 4.57 -10.04 2.46
N VAL A 95 3.70 -10.78 3.13
CA VAL A 95 3.76 -10.93 4.59
C VAL A 95 5.00 -11.74 4.94
N LEU A 96 5.89 -11.15 5.72
CA LEU A 96 7.10 -11.78 6.23
C LEU A 96 6.82 -12.52 7.53
N GLU A 97 6.12 -11.85 8.46
CA GLU A 97 5.77 -12.39 9.76
C GLU A 97 4.29 -12.10 10.10
N GLN A 98 3.68 -13.03 10.79
CA GLN A 98 2.33 -12.90 11.35
C GLN A 98 2.37 -12.91 12.88
N ASP A 99 1.38 -12.25 13.49
CA ASP A 99 1.16 -12.38 14.92
C ASP A 99 0.48 -13.71 15.29
N ARG A 100 0.26 -13.91 16.59
CA ARG A 100 -0.38 -15.14 17.12
C ARG A 100 -1.83 -15.33 16.62
N ASN A 101 -2.46 -14.28 16.12
CA ASN A 101 -3.84 -14.30 15.61
C ASN A 101 -3.85 -14.40 14.06
N GLY A 102 -2.71 -14.53 13.41
CA GLY A 102 -2.58 -14.60 11.95
C GLY A 102 -2.76 -13.26 11.24
N LYS A 103 -2.58 -12.14 11.95
CA LYS A 103 -2.54 -10.82 11.33
C LYS A 103 -1.11 -10.52 10.87
N ALA A 104 -0.98 -9.86 9.74
CA ALA A 104 0.31 -9.40 9.26
C ALA A 104 0.97 -8.50 10.30
N TRP A 105 2.19 -8.83 10.70
CA TRP A 105 3.02 -8.03 11.58
C TRP A 105 4.12 -7.33 10.79
N LEU A 106 4.94 -8.09 10.08
CA LEU A 106 5.97 -7.54 9.22
C LEU A 106 5.64 -7.82 7.75
N ILE A 107 5.74 -6.79 6.92
CA ILE A 107 5.58 -6.89 5.47
C ILE A 107 6.90 -6.51 4.81
N ILE A 108 7.41 -7.38 3.94
CA ILE A 108 8.51 -7.04 3.05
C ILE A 108 7.95 -6.44 1.76
N GLY A 109 8.52 -5.31 1.33
CA GLY A 109 8.23 -4.67 0.05
C GLY A 109 9.49 -4.53 -0.78
N ASN A 110 9.40 -4.86 -2.06
CA ASN A 110 10.41 -4.57 -3.06
C ASN A 110 9.79 -3.61 -4.08
N MET A 111 10.55 -2.58 -4.47
CA MET A 111 10.09 -1.60 -5.44
C MET A 111 11.11 -1.43 -6.54
N ASP A 112 10.61 -1.37 -7.78
CA ASP A 112 11.40 -1.12 -8.98
C ASP A 112 10.72 -0.06 -9.85
N ILE A 113 11.49 0.63 -10.71
CA ILE A 113 10.92 1.48 -11.74
C ILE A 113 10.25 0.58 -12.79
N SER A 114 8.99 0.84 -13.09
CA SER A 114 8.28 0.07 -14.13
C SER A 114 8.98 0.28 -15.49
N PRO A 115 9.22 -0.79 -16.25
CA PRO A 115 9.75 -0.65 -17.60
C PRO A 115 8.76 0.04 -18.54
N ASP A 116 7.46 -0.05 -18.26
CA ASP A 116 6.41 0.65 -18.99
C ASP A 116 5.97 1.92 -18.26
N GLN A 117 6.54 3.06 -18.69
CA GLN A 117 6.22 4.38 -18.16
C GLN A 117 4.97 5.00 -18.82
N LYS A 118 4.44 4.40 -19.89
CA LYS A 118 3.25 4.88 -20.63
C LYS A 118 1.98 4.13 -20.28
N ALA A 119 2.09 3.13 -19.39
CA ALA A 119 0.92 2.37 -18.95
C ALA A 119 -0.12 3.28 -18.31
N SER A 120 -1.33 2.77 -18.29
CA SER A 120 -2.58 3.39 -17.85
C SER A 120 -2.43 4.34 -16.62
N GLU A 121 -3.27 5.34 -16.54
CA GLU A 121 -3.40 6.23 -15.37
C GLU A 121 -4.04 5.52 -14.16
N THR A 122 -4.33 4.24 -14.27
CA THR A 122 -4.91 3.42 -13.20
C THR A 122 -3.85 2.62 -12.47
N VAL A 123 -4.16 2.26 -11.22
CA VAL A 123 -3.36 1.32 -10.45
C VAL A 123 -3.64 -0.09 -10.96
N ASP A 124 -2.59 -0.82 -11.33
CA ASP A 124 -2.68 -2.24 -11.60
C ASP A 124 -2.34 -3.03 -10.34
N CYS A 125 -3.07 -4.13 -10.13
CA CYS A 125 -2.80 -5.05 -9.05
C CYS A 125 -2.87 -6.49 -9.53
N THR A 126 -1.86 -7.26 -9.17
CA THR A 126 -1.77 -8.68 -9.44
C THR A 126 -1.43 -9.42 -8.16
N VAL A 127 -2.09 -10.54 -7.93
CA VAL A 127 -1.82 -11.44 -6.80
C VAL A 127 -1.21 -12.71 -7.33
N LEU A 128 -0.09 -13.12 -6.74
CA LEU A 128 0.62 -14.34 -7.06
C LEU A 128 0.54 -15.30 -5.87
N ASN A 129 0.04 -16.50 -6.10
CA ASN A 129 0.17 -17.60 -5.16
C ASN A 129 1.56 -18.25 -5.32
N LEU A 130 2.41 -18.07 -4.32
CA LEU A 130 3.81 -18.54 -4.34
C LEU A 130 3.93 -20.07 -4.29
N LYS A 131 2.89 -20.77 -3.87
CA LYS A 131 2.91 -22.23 -3.74
C LYS A 131 2.64 -22.94 -5.06
N ASN A 132 1.72 -22.43 -5.87
CA ASN A 132 1.29 -23.08 -7.11
C ASN A 132 1.53 -22.22 -8.36
N GLY A 133 1.98 -20.98 -8.21
CA GLY A 133 2.24 -20.06 -9.32
C GLY A 133 0.98 -19.42 -9.93
N GLU A 134 -0.19 -19.64 -9.34
CA GLU A 134 -1.43 -19.03 -9.81
C GLU A 134 -1.39 -17.52 -9.70
N ILE A 135 -1.83 -16.85 -10.76
CA ILE A 135 -1.87 -15.40 -10.86
C ILE A 135 -3.30 -14.95 -11.12
N PHE A 136 -3.77 -13.96 -10.37
CA PHE A 136 -5.05 -13.33 -10.62
C PHE A 136 -5.01 -11.83 -10.30
N SER A 137 -5.90 -11.07 -10.92
CA SER A 137 -6.08 -9.65 -10.63
C SER A 137 -7.36 -9.46 -9.81
N PRO A 138 -7.25 -8.89 -8.61
CA PRO A 138 -8.44 -8.56 -7.83
C PRO A 138 -9.19 -7.45 -8.55
N SER A 139 -10.41 -7.72 -8.99
CA SER A 139 -11.27 -6.66 -9.50
C SER A 139 -11.87 -5.87 -8.34
N LEU A 140 -11.92 -4.55 -8.46
CA LEU A 140 -12.64 -3.68 -7.50
C LEU A 140 -14.13 -4.04 -7.40
N SER A 141 -14.67 -4.78 -8.38
CA SER A 141 -16.03 -5.32 -8.37
C SER A 141 -16.25 -6.49 -7.41
N LEU A 142 -15.17 -7.07 -6.83
CA LEU A 142 -15.28 -8.06 -5.75
C LEU A 142 -15.54 -7.41 -4.38
N MET A 143 -15.59 -6.09 -4.29
CA MET A 143 -16.14 -5.48 -3.09
C MET A 143 -17.59 -5.94 -2.98
N PRO A 144 -17.97 -6.69 -1.91
CA PRO A 144 -19.36 -6.71 -1.55
C PRO A 144 -19.74 -5.23 -1.47
N SER A 145 -20.85 -4.85 -2.09
CA SER A 145 -21.41 -3.52 -1.90
C SER A 145 -21.70 -3.39 -0.39
N THR A 146 -20.69 -3.00 0.35
CA THR A 146 -20.85 -2.58 1.73
C THR A 146 -21.63 -1.28 1.62
N ASN A 147 -22.93 -1.41 1.48
CA ASN A 147 -23.84 -0.31 1.71
C ASN A 147 -23.56 0.09 3.15
N LEU A 148 -22.71 1.10 3.30
CA LEU A 148 -22.50 1.72 4.59
C LEU A 148 -23.89 2.08 5.13
N THR A 149 -24.18 1.67 6.33
CA THR A 149 -25.40 2.09 7.01
C THR A 149 -25.42 3.61 7.11
N ASN A 150 -26.58 4.21 7.15
CA ASN A 150 -26.71 5.66 7.32
C ASN A 150 -25.88 6.17 8.52
N ARG A 151 -25.75 5.37 9.55
CA ARG A 151 -24.95 5.69 10.75
C ARG A 151 -23.45 5.72 10.46
N GLU A 152 -22.93 4.78 9.69
CA GLU A 152 -21.51 4.75 9.28
C GLU A 152 -21.17 5.92 8.36
N ILE A 153 -22.08 6.28 7.44
CA ILE A 153 -21.93 7.46 6.58
C ILE A 153 -21.91 8.74 7.44
N GLU A 154 -22.75 8.84 8.45
CA GLU A 154 -22.78 9.99 9.36
C GLU A 154 -21.45 10.12 10.14
N VAL A 155 -20.94 9.02 10.68
CA VAL A 155 -19.64 8.97 11.38
C VAL A 155 -18.50 9.41 10.46
N LEU A 156 -18.44 8.91 9.23
CA LEU A 156 -17.43 9.30 8.25
C LEU A 156 -17.50 10.80 7.91
N ARG A 157 -18.70 11.36 7.76
CA ARG A 157 -18.87 12.81 7.55
C ARG A 157 -18.43 13.65 8.73
N LEU A 158 -18.64 13.18 9.95
CA LEU A 158 -18.15 13.86 11.16
C LEU A 158 -16.62 13.84 11.26
N ILE A 159 -16.00 12.70 10.96
CA ILE A 159 -14.54 12.56 10.90
C ILE A 159 -13.96 13.52 9.86
N GLN A 160 -14.54 13.57 8.66
CA GLN A 160 -14.12 14.48 7.60
C GLN A 160 -14.19 15.95 8.02
N LYS A 161 -15.26 16.36 8.69
CA LYS A 161 -15.41 17.73 9.23
C LYS A 161 -14.35 18.05 10.27
N VAL A 162 -14.05 17.14 11.20
CA VAL A 162 -13.02 17.33 12.22
C VAL A 162 -11.64 17.47 11.58
N LEU A 163 -11.31 16.62 10.61
CA LEU A 163 -10.03 16.67 9.90
C LEU A 163 -9.87 17.97 9.10
N SER A 164 -10.93 18.42 8.41
CA SER A 164 -10.89 19.71 7.69
C SER A 164 -10.73 20.90 8.64
N TYR A 165 -11.37 20.88 9.79
CA TYR A 165 -11.22 21.92 10.82
C TYR A 165 -9.79 21.98 11.36
N LEU A 166 -9.17 20.83 11.63
CA LEU A 166 -7.80 20.73 12.13
C LEU A 166 -6.75 21.16 11.07
N SER A 167 -7.06 21.00 9.79
CA SER A 167 -6.16 21.42 8.69
C SER A 167 -6.21 22.90 8.39
N THR A 168 -7.30 23.60 8.75
CA THR A 168 -7.48 25.05 8.52
C THR A 168 -7.03 25.93 9.70
N HIS A 169 -6.69 25.31 10.84
CA HIS A 169 -6.32 26.03 12.06
C HIS A 169 -4.90 25.67 12.55
N ARG A 170 -4.03 25.26 11.63
CA ARG A 170 -2.57 25.11 11.85
C ARG A 170 -1.78 26.19 11.15
#